data_8f6bc91e75baabf5d0d8de44fff0e76f
#
_entry.id   8f6bc91e75baabf5d0d8de44fff0e76f
#
_cell.length_a   1.000
_cell.length_b   1.000
_cell.length_c   1.000
_cell.angle_alpha   90.00
_cell.angle_beta   90.00
_cell.angle_gamma   90.00
#
_symmetry.space_group_name_H-M   'P 1'
#
loop_
_entity.id
_entity.type
_entity.pdbx_description
1 polymer ?
#
loop_
_entity_poly.entity_id
_entity_poly.type
_entity_poly.pdbx_seq_one_letter_code
_entity_poly.pdbx_strand_id
1 'polypeptide(L)'
;MGAESIGIVGGGIGGIATAVALHQVGINAVVYEKAACLHEAGAGMMLWPNATRVLRDMGLLEKVLACSGPNTHFLVRATCGKVLMNIALGKFDVPAVCMRRADLLAVLLMALPRERVRLGYDLECLKQSRGKVRLFFSDGRVAEHDAVVGADGIRSRVRSELFGDSDPIYRGYTVWRGVARYDGNAVPPGSNSETWGVGKRFGILNTGHERFTWYATANVPSHHLDAPCGRKRELQNMFAGWHEPVADLIDATANDEILKNGARDVAPLRQWGDGMVTLLGDAAHPCTPNLGQGGCMALEDALVLAKCVDKEASLHGALRRYESLRFHRTKGIQQRSLLMGRIGQWQNPLLVTGRRVVTRLLSPKLIERNLRRVYSYKT
;
A
#
# COMPACT_ATOMS: atom_id res chain seq x y z
N MET A 1 8.91 37.12 -3.63
CA MET A 1 9.48 35.77 -3.76
C MET A 1 8.50 34.97 -4.59
N GLY A 2 8.93 34.28 -5.67
CA GLY A 2 8.06 33.40 -6.45
C GLY A 2 7.53 32.28 -5.54
N ALA A 3 6.30 31.80 -5.78
CA ALA A 3 5.75 30.70 -5.01
C ALA A 3 6.65 29.47 -5.16
N GLU A 4 7.03 28.86 -4.03
CA GLU A 4 7.84 27.65 -4.01
C GLU A 4 7.16 26.53 -4.77
N SER A 5 7.93 25.77 -5.56
CA SER A 5 7.43 24.68 -6.40
C SER A 5 8.05 23.35 -6.01
N ILE A 6 7.23 22.31 -5.93
CA ILE A 6 7.67 20.94 -5.61
C ILE A 6 7.33 20.01 -6.78
N GLY A 7 8.36 19.36 -7.33
CA GLY A 7 8.20 18.26 -8.28
C GLY A 7 7.96 16.95 -7.56
N ILE A 8 6.96 16.17 -7.96
CA ILE A 8 6.66 14.84 -7.43
C ILE A 8 6.84 13.82 -8.54
N VAL A 9 7.73 12.87 -8.36
CA VAL A 9 7.96 11.80 -9.33
C VAL A 9 7.18 10.56 -8.92
N GLY A 10 6.21 10.16 -9.75
CA GLY A 10 5.31 9.02 -9.53
C GLY A 10 3.87 9.44 -9.25
N GLY A 11 2.94 8.96 -10.09
CA GLY A 11 1.49 9.24 -10.05
C GLY A 11 0.67 8.19 -9.29
N GLY A 12 1.29 7.36 -8.44
CA GLY A 12 0.59 6.43 -7.57
C GLY A 12 -0.12 7.11 -6.40
N ILE A 13 -0.76 6.33 -5.53
CA ILE A 13 -1.52 6.83 -4.37
C ILE A 13 -0.69 7.82 -3.53
N GLY A 14 0.59 7.48 -3.24
CA GLY A 14 1.46 8.35 -2.43
C GLY A 14 1.74 9.69 -3.11
N GLY A 15 2.09 9.69 -4.40
CA GLY A 15 2.40 10.92 -5.13
C GLY A 15 1.19 11.83 -5.32
N ILE A 16 0.04 11.27 -5.72
CA ILE A 16 -1.20 12.05 -5.86
C ILE A 16 -1.68 12.58 -4.50
N ALA A 17 -1.66 11.74 -3.44
CA ALA A 17 -2.02 12.21 -2.09
C ALA A 17 -1.09 13.34 -1.61
N THR A 18 0.22 13.27 -1.94
CA THR A 18 1.18 14.33 -1.63
C THR A 18 0.84 15.62 -2.36
N ALA A 19 0.52 15.53 -3.66
CA ALA A 19 0.11 16.70 -4.44
C ALA A 19 -1.18 17.34 -3.88
N VAL A 20 -2.17 16.54 -3.48
CA VAL A 20 -3.41 17.02 -2.86
C VAL A 20 -3.11 17.71 -1.52
N ALA A 21 -2.32 17.09 -0.64
CA ALA A 21 -1.99 17.66 0.66
C ALA A 21 -1.19 18.96 0.54
N LEU A 22 -0.22 19.04 -0.37
CA LEU A 22 0.55 20.24 -0.66
C LEU A 22 -0.32 21.35 -1.28
N HIS A 23 -1.23 21.00 -2.18
CA HIS A 23 -2.18 21.94 -2.76
C HIS A 23 -3.06 22.60 -1.69
N GLN A 24 -3.49 21.83 -0.69
CA GLN A 24 -4.31 22.33 0.43
C GLN A 24 -3.58 23.35 1.32
N VAL A 25 -2.26 23.33 1.35
CA VAL A 25 -1.42 24.33 2.06
C VAL A 25 -0.83 25.38 1.11
N GLY A 26 -1.37 25.51 -0.11
CA GLY A 26 -1.02 26.58 -1.06
C GLY A 26 0.28 26.36 -1.85
N ILE A 27 0.89 25.17 -1.76
CA ILE A 27 2.15 24.87 -2.47
C ILE A 27 1.88 24.46 -3.93
N ASN A 28 2.70 25.00 -4.84
CA ASN A 28 2.67 24.64 -6.25
C ASN A 28 3.35 23.28 -6.48
N ALA A 29 2.61 22.17 -6.35
CA ALA A 29 3.12 20.83 -6.61
C ALA A 29 2.70 20.32 -7.99
N VAL A 30 3.64 19.66 -8.71
CA VAL A 30 3.42 19.03 -10.03
C VAL A 30 3.87 17.58 -9.98
N VAL A 31 2.96 16.66 -10.35
CA VAL A 31 3.24 15.23 -10.43
C VAL A 31 3.68 14.84 -11.83
N TYR A 32 4.75 14.07 -11.94
CA TYR A 32 5.28 13.49 -13.16
C TYR A 32 5.14 11.97 -13.10
N GLU A 33 4.33 11.41 -14.00
CA GLU A 33 4.06 9.98 -14.09
C GLU A 33 4.49 9.43 -15.44
N LYS A 34 5.24 8.34 -15.44
CA LYS A 34 5.77 7.72 -16.66
C LYS A 34 4.70 7.07 -17.54
N ALA A 35 3.62 6.57 -16.94
CA ALA A 35 2.53 5.98 -17.69
C ALA A 35 1.77 7.04 -18.49
N ALA A 36 1.30 6.66 -19.68
CA ALA A 36 0.47 7.52 -20.53
C ALA A 36 -0.94 7.73 -19.93
N CYS A 37 -1.35 6.91 -19.00
CA CYS A 37 -2.62 7.00 -18.30
C CYS A 37 -2.47 6.47 -16.85
N LEU A 38 -3.24 7.02 -15.93
CA LEU A 38 -3.28 6.55 -14.55
C LEU A 38 -4.23 5.35 -14.45
N HIS A 39 -3.68 4.15 -14.57
CA HIS A 39 -4.40 2.89 -14.35
C HIS A 39 -3.81 2.18 -13.13
N GLU A 40 -4.58 2.10 -12.08
CA GLU A 40 -4.29 1.17 -10.99
C GLU A 40 -4.93 -0.18 -11.33
N ALA A 41 -4.10 -1.18 -11.59
CA ALA A 41 -4.57 -2.55 -11.79
C ALA A 41 -5.38 -3.02 -10.57
N GLY A 42 -6.52 -3.62 -10.84
CA GLY A 42 -7.66 -3.93 -9.98
C GLY A 42 -7.49 -4.63 -8.63
N ALA A 43 -6.41 -4.37 -7.89
CA ALA A 43 -6.25 -4.92 -6.55
C ALA A 43 -6.98 -4.05 -5.51
N GLY A 44 -7.63 -4.72 -4.56
CA GLY A 44 -8.18 -4.05 -3.39
C GLY A 44 -7.11 -3.77 -2.34
N MET A 45 -7.43 -2.86 -1.45
CA MET A 45 -6.61 -2.51 -0.30
C MET A 45 -7.48 -2.26 0.93
N MET A 46 -6.90 -2.49 2.10
CA MET A 46 -7.47 -2.04 3.36
C MET A 46 -6.94 -0.66 3.70
N LEU A 47 -7.84 0.24 4.04
CA LEU A 47 -7.56 1.51 4.67
C LEU A 47 -7.87 1.37 6.16
N TRP A 48 -6.83 1.28 6.95
CA TRP A 48 -6.92 1.19 8.39
C TRP A 48 -7.18 2.57 9.03
N PRO A 49 -7.58 2.67 10.29
CA PRO A 49 -7.94 3.94 10.92
C PRO A 49 -6.88 5.04 10.83
N ASN A 50 -5.59 4.68 10.77
CA ASN A 50 -4.52 5.66 10.52
C ASN A 50 -4.64 6.32 9.13
N ALA A 51 -5.02 5.57 8.10
CA ALA A 51 -5.19 6.10 6.74
C ALA A 51 -6.52 6.85 6.57
N THR A 52 -7.62 6.30 7.09
CA THR A 52 -8.93 6.99 7.01
C THR A 52 -8.95 8.29 7.82
N ARG A 53 -8.15 8.39 8.87
CA ARG A 53 -7.93 9.66 9.60
C ARG A 53 -7.22 10.69 8.73
N VAL A 54 -6.18 10.28 8.00
CA VAL A 54 -5.53 11.17 7.01
C VAL A 54 -6.54 11.65 5.98
N LEU A 55 -7.35 10.76 5.43
CA LEU A 55 -8.37 11.11 4.44
C LEU A 55 -9.46 12.04 5.01
N ARG A 56 -9.82 11.87 6.30
CA ARG A 56 -10.68 12.82 7.01
C ARG A 56 -10.03 14.20 7.11
N ASP A 57 -8.78 14.24 7.54
CA ASP A 57 -8.03 15.49 7.73
C ASP A 57 -7.78 16.20 6.38
N MET A 58 -7.77 15.45 5.26
CA MET A 58 -7.75 16.00 3.89
C MET A 58 -9.16 16.33 3.33
N GLY A 59 -10.25 16.12 4.09
CA GLY A 59 -11.62 16.37 3.63
C GLY A 59 -12.16 15.35 2.60
N LEU A 60 -11.57 14.16 2.53
CA LEU A 60 -11.88 13.14 1.52
C LEU A 60 -12.61 11.91 2.08
N LEU A 61 -12.78 11.81 3.41
CA LEU A 61 -13.32 10.61 4.05
C LEU A 61 -14.70 10.21 3.51
N GLU A 62 -15.63 11.14 3.41
CA GLU A 62 -17.00 10.85 2.94
C GLU A 62 -17.02 10.27 1.52
N LYS A 63 -16.19 10.82 0.63
CA LYS A 63 -16.05 10.30 -0.75
C LYS A 63 -15.50 8.88 -0.76
N VAL A 64 -14.56 8.59 0.14
CA VAL A 64 -13.97 7.24 0.29
C VAL A 64 -15.02 6.28 0.85
N LEU A 65 -15.79 6.67 1.86
CA LEU A 65 -16.86 5.85 2.44
C LEU A 65 -17.91 5.47 1.40
N ALA A 66 -18.29 6.41 0.52
CA ALA A 66 -19.28 6.18 -0.53
C ALA A 66 -18.87 5.12 -1.56
N CYS A 67 -17.57 4.84 -1.75
CA CYS A 67 -17.08 3.87 -2.74
C CYS A 67 -16.30 2.69 -2.12
N SER A 68 -16.45 2.45 -0.82
CA SER A 68 -15.75 1.39 -0.08
C SER A 68 -16.71 0.44 0.63
N GLY A 69 -16.20 -0.73 1.00
CA GLY A 69 -16.88 -1.66 1.90
C GLY A 69 -16.43 -1.46 3.36
N PRO A 70 -17.34 -1.60 4.34
CA PRO A 70 -16.99 -1.47 5.75
C PRO A 70 -16.06 -2.61 6.20
N ASN A 71 -15.15 -2.31 7.12
CA ASN A 71 -14.29 -3.29 7.76
C ASN A 71 -14.43 -3.19 9.29
N THR A 72 -15.46 -3.82 9.84
CA THR A 72 -15.74 -3.82 11.27
C THR A 72 -15.09 -4.98 12.00
N HIS A 73 -14.81 -6.08 11.28
CA HIS A 73 -14.18 -7.29 11.81
C HIS A 73 -13.16 -7.84 10.81
N PHE A 74 -11.99 -8.22 11.31
CA PHE A 74 -11.02 -8.99 10.56
C PHE A 74 -10.85 -10.37 11.15
N LEU A 75 -11.15 -11.40 10.37
CA LEU A 75 -11.18 -12.79 10.80
C LEU A 75 -9.93 -13.53 10.31
N VAL A 76 -9.23 -14.21 11.22
CA VAL A 76 -8.24 -15.22 10.81
C VAL A 76 -8.91 -16.58 10.86
N ARG A 77 -8.83 -17.33 9.75
CA ARG A 77 -9.50 -18.63 9.60
C ARG A 77 -8.51 -19.77 9.35
N ALA A 78 -8.89 -20.98 9.71
CA ALA A 78 -8.27 -22.20 9.21
C ALA A 78 -8.82 -22.55 7.82
N THR A 79 -8.15 -23.45 7.09
CA THR A 79 -8.57 -23.89 5.74
C THR A 79 -9.97 -24.51 5.69
N CYS A 80 -10.45 -25.09 6.79
CA CYS A 80 -11.83 -25.59 6.92
C CYS A 80 -12.87 -24.50 7.28
N GLY A 81 -12.49 -23.22 7.26
CA GLY A 81 -13.38 -22.10 7.58
C GLY A 81 -13.50 -21.75 9.07
N LYS A 82 -13.03 -22.62 10.00
CA LYS A 82 -13.09 -22.35 11.44
C LYS A 82 -12.36 -21.05 11.78
N VAL A 83 -13.04 -20.14 12.47
CA VAL A 83 -12.45 -18.89 12.95
C VAL A 83 -11.44 -19.20 14.05
N LEU A 84 -10.20 -18.77 13.86
CA LEU A 84 -9.10 -18.87 14.81
C LEU A 84 -9.00 -17.61 15.67
N MET A 85 -9.28 -16.45 15.08
CA MET A 85 -9.22 -15.15 15.74
C MET A 85 -10.21 -14.19 15.07
N ASN A 86 -10.89 -13.39 15.90
CA ASN A 86 -11.77 -12.31 15.45
C ASN A 86 -11.24 -10.99 16.03
N ILE A 87 -10.91 -10.04 15.17
CA ILE A 87 -10.40 -8.73 15.52
C ILE A 87 -11.50 -7.72 15.28
N ALA A 88 -12.08 -7.15 16.33
CA ALA A 88 -13.05 -6.08 16.23
C ALA A 88 -12.34 -4.75 15.95
N LEU A 89 -12.78 -4.03 14.90
CA LEU A 89 -12.21 -2.78 14.42
C LEU A 89 -13.11 -1.55 14.69
N GLY A 90 -14.30 -1.75 15.22
CA GLY A 90 -15.29 -0.69 15.44
C GLY A 90 -15.01 0.29 16.59
N LYS A 91 -13.82 0.19 17.25
CA LYS A 91 -13.50 0.98 18.46
C LYS A 91 -12.59 2.19 18.19
N PHE A 92 -12.35 2.53 16.93
CA PHE A 92 -11.56 3.68 16.55
C PHE A 92 -12.46 4.89 16.26
N ASP A 93 -11.89 6.10 16.32
CA ASP A 93 -12.57 7.38 16.04
C ASP A 93 -12.97 7.58 14.57
N VAL A 94 -12.40 6.77 13.69
CA VAL A 94 -12.72 6.71 12.26
C VAL A 94 -12.85 5.24 11.82
N PRO A 95 -13.68 4.92 10.84
CA PRO A 95 -13.85 3.54 10.39
C PRO A 95 -12.63 3.01 9.62
N ALA A 96 -12.38 1.70 9.71
CA ALA A 96 -11.58 1.00 8.72
C ALA A 96 -12.47 0.59 7.54
N VAL A 97 -11.94 0.62 6.33
CA VAL A 97 -12.67 0.25 5.11
C VAL A 97 -11.79 -0.55 4.15
N CYS A 98 -12.43 -1.26 3.23
CA CYS A 98 -11.76 -1.87 2.10
C CYS A 98 -12.27 -1.27 0.81
N MET A 99 -11.38 -1.01 -0.14
CA MET A 99 -11.74 -0.44 -1.44
C MET A 99 -10.76 -0.86 -2.53
N ARG A 100 -11.12 -0.65 -3.79
CA ARG A 100 -10.17 -0.84 -4.89
C ARG A 100 -9.17 0.32 -4.91
N ARG A 101 -7.93 0.01 -5.26
CA ARG A 101 -6.88 1.04 -5.40
C ARG A 101 -7.25 2.11 -6.44
N ALA A 102 -7.88 1.68 -7.54
CA ALA A 102 -8.37 2.59 -8.58
C ALA A 102 -9.41 3.59 -8.07
N ASP A 103 -10.32 3.15 -7.18
CA ASP A 103 -11.35 4.02 -6.62
C ASP A 103 -10.72 5.07 -5.67
N LEU A 104 -9.73 4.68 -4.86
CA LEU A 104 -8.98 5.63 -4.02
C LEU A 104 -8.22 6.66 -4.87
N LEU A 105 -7.53 6.18 -5.92
CA LEU A 105 -6.82 7.08 -6.83
C LEU A 105 -7.77 8.07 -7.51
N ALA A 106 -8.94 7.62 -7.96
CA ALA A 106 -9.97 8.48 -8.54
C ALA A 106 -10.45 9.56 -7.54
N VAL A 107 -10.70 9.19 -6.27
CA VAL A 107 -11.07 10.15 -5.22
C VAL A 107 -9.98 11.20 -5.01
N LEU A 108 -8.72 10.79 -4.97
CA LEU A 108 -7.58 11.70 -4.81
C LEU A 108 -7.44 12.64 -6.01
N LEU A 109 -7.57 12.12 -7.24
CA LEU A 109 -7.49 12.92 -8.47
C LEU A 109 -8.62 13.95 -8.59
N MET A 110 -9.82 13.64 -8.09
CA MET A 110 -10.93 14.63 -8.05
C MET A 110 -10.64 15.82 -7.14
N ALA A 111 -9.70 15.71 -6.22
CA ALA A 111 -9.28 16.77 -5.30
C ALA A 111 -8.09 17.59 -5.79
N LEU A 112 -7.58 17.30 -7.00
CA LEU A 112 -6.40 17.96 -7.58
C LEU A 112 -6.74 18.53 -8.97
N PRO A 113 -6.35 19.77 -9.29
CA PRO A 113 -6.46 20.31 -10.64
C PRO A 113 -5.72 19.44 -11.66
N ARG A 114 -6.36 19.16 -12.80
CA ARG A 114 -5.83 18.20 -13.81
C ARG A 114 -4.46 18.59 -14.34
N GLU A 115 -4.19 19.88 -14.50
CA GLU A 115 -2.92 20.44 -14.96
C GLU A 115 -1.74 20.17 -14.02
N ARG A 116 -2.02 19.72 -12.79
CA ARG A 116 -1.00 19.32 -11.81
C ARG A 116 -0.43 17.95 -12.06
N VAL A 117 -1.00 17.17 -12.96
CA VAL A 117 -0.54 15.81 -13.27
C VAL A 117 -0.06 15.75 -14.71
N ARG A 118 1.21 15.43 -14.91
CA ARG A 118 1.88 15.28 -16.20
C ARG A 118 2.12 13.79 -16.46
N LEU A 119 1.46 13.26 -17.49
CA LEU A 119 1.56 11.86 -17.90
C LEU A 119 2.59 11.68 -19.01
N GLY A 120 3.17 10.48 -19.13
CA GLY A 120 4.21 10.17 -20.11
C GLY A 120 5.56 10.83 -19.80
N TYR A 121 5.84 11.10 -18.51
CA TYR A 121 7.11 11.69 -18.04
C TYR A 121 7.93 10.63 -17.30
N ASP A 122 8.78 9.90 -18.03
CA ASP A 122 9.67 8.88 -17.43
C ASP A 122 10.99 9.53 -17.03
N LEU A 123 11.26 9.56 -15.72
CA LEU A 123 12.47 10.19 -15.18
C LEU A 123 13.71 9.38 -15.56
N GLU A 124 14.66 10.01 -16.25
CA GLU A 124 15.96 9.44 -16.57
C GLU A 124 17.01 9.75 -15.48
N CYS A 125 17.12 11.02 -15.09
CA CYS A 125 18.02 11.44 -14.00
C CYS A 125 17.57 12.76 -13.36
N LEU A 126 18.20 13.12 -12.25
CA LEU A 126 18.01 14.41 -11.61
C LEU A 126 19.35 15.05 -11.25
N LYS A 127 19.39 16.39 -11.20
CA LYS A 127 20.57 17.15 -10.77
C LYS A 127 20.18 18.27 -9.83
N GLN A 128 20.90 18.41 -8.73
CA GLN A 128 20.73 19.51 -7.79
C GLN A 128 21.80 20.58 -8.06
N SER A 129 21.40 21.84 -8.23
CA SER A 129 22.30 22.96 -8.45
C SER A 129 21.66 24.27 -8.02
N ARG A 130 22.41 25.12 -7.32
CA ARG A 130 22.00 26.48 -6.92
C ARG A 130 20.64 26.53 -6.20
N GLY A 131 20.36 25.55 -5.32
CA GLY A 131 19.10 25.46 -4.57
C GLY A 131 17.88 25.02 -5.38
N LYS A 132 18.07 24.52 -6.60
CA LYS A 132 17.06 23.96 -7.48
C LYS A 132 17.35 22.49 -7.80
N VAL A 133 16.32 21.76 -8.17
CA VAL A 133 16.39 20.39 -8.65
C VAL A 133 15.86 20.33 -10.08
N ARG A 134 16.69 19.87 -11.00
CA ARG A 134 16.31 19.62 -12.41
C ARG A 134 16.03 18.15 -12.60
N LEU A 135 14.87 17.88 -13.19
CA LEU A 135 14.43 16.55 -13.62
C LEU A 135 14.63 16.44 -15.12
N PHE A 136 15.32 15.39 -15.56
CA PHE A 136 15.53 15.08 -16.98
C PHE A 136 14.72 13.84 -17.33
N PHE A 137 13.88 13.93 -18.36
CA PHE A 137 13.00 12.86 -18.78
C PHE A 137 13.53 12.19 -20.05
N SER A 138 13.20 10.91 -20.24
CA SER A 138 13.71 10.07 -21.33
C SER A 138 13.42 10.59 -22.74
N ASP A 139 12.45 11.48 -22.90
CA ASP A 139 12.09 12.13 -24.17
C ASP A 139 12.75 13.50 -24.38
N GLY A 140 13.73 13.86 -23.54
CA GLY A 140 14.47 15.11 -23.61
C GLY A 140 13.80 16.31 -22.93
N ARG A 141 12.59 16.16 -22.39
CA ARG A 141 11.95 17.21 -21.58
C ARG A 141 12.72 17.44 -20.29
N VAL A 142 12.67 18.68 -19.80
CA VAL A 142 13.30 19.08 -18.53
C VAL A 142 12.30 19.87 -17.70
N ALA A 143 12.30 19.63 -16.37
CA ALA A 143 11.57 20.45 -15.42
C ALA A 143 12.48 20.88 -14.27
N GLU A 144 12.22 22.05 -13.70
CA GLU A 144 12.99 22.59 -12.57
C GLU A 144 12.08 22.97 -11.43
N HIS A 145 12.46 22.57 -10.21
CA HIS A 145 11.70 22.81 -8.98
C HIS A 145 12.62 23.22 -7.82
N ASP A 146 12.03 23.82 -6.77
CA ASP A 146 12.73 24.14 -5.53
C ASP A 146 13.04 22.90 -4.70
N ALA A 147 12.17 21.91 -4.76
CA ALA A 147 12.37 20.60 -4.14
C ALA A 147 11.71 19.49 -4.96
N VAL A 148 12.13 18.24 -4.73
CA VAL A 148 11.58 17.06 -5.41
C VAL A 148 11.25 15.96 -4.39
N VAL A 149 10.10 15.32 -4.57
CA VAL A 149 9.64 14.15 -3.82
C VAL A 149 9.63 12.93 -4.75
N GLY A 150 10.44 11.93 -4.46
CA GLY A 150 10.39 10.63 -5.12
C GLY A 150 9.28 9.76 -4.51
N ALA A 151 8.19 9.57 -5.25
CA ALA A 151 7.05 8.72 -4.91
C ALA A 151 6.83 7.62 -5.98
N ASP A 152 7.90 7.21 -6.64
CA ASP A 152 7.97 6.36 -7.84
C ASP A 152 8.09 4.85 -7.53
N GLY A 153 7.72 4.49 -6.31
CA GLY A 153 7.45 3.11 -5.90
C GLY A 153 8.71 2.29 -5.59
N ILE A 154 8.53 0.98 -5.47
CA ILE A 154 9.58 0.07 -4.98
C ILE A 154 10.84 0.05 -5.86
N ARG A 155 10.73 0.35 -7.16
CA ARG A 155 11.85 0.47 -8.11
C ARG A 155 12.19 1.93 -8.39
N SER A 156 12.18 2.74 -7.35
CA SER A 156 12.36 4.18 -7.44
C SER A 156 13.65 4.58 -8.15
N ARG A 157 13.51 5.35 -9.23
CA ARG A 157 14.63 5.97 -9.93
C ARG A 157 15.22 7.10 -9.10
N VAL A 158 14.38 7.87 -8.42
CA VAL A 158 14.84 8.94 -7.51
C VAL A 158 15.73 8.37 -6.41
N ARG A 159 15.35 7.21 -5.81
CA ARG A 159 16.19 6.52 -4.82
C ARG A 159 17.53 6.09 -5.42
N SER A 160 17.53 5.52 -6.62
CA SER A 160 18.75 5.10 -7.31
C SER A 160 19.69 6.28 -7.60
N GLU A 161 19.16 7.41 -8.00
CA GLU A 161 19.95 8.64 -8.23
C GLU A 161 20.59 9.20 -6.95
N LEU A 162 19.92 9.06 -5.80
CA LEU A 162 20.44 9.55 -4.52
C LEU A 162 21.43 8.58 -3.86
N PHE A 163 21.18 7.28 -3.92
CA PHE A 163 21.85 6.29 -3.06
C PHE A 163 22.43 5.09 -3.82
N GLY A 164 22.35 5.11 -5.13
CA GLY A 164 22.72 3.97 -5.97
C GLY A 164 21.63 2.92 -6.08
N ASP A 165 21.81 2.02 -7.02
CA ASP A 165 20.84 0.97 -7.33
C ASP A 165 20.73 -0.05 -6.19
N SER A 166 19.50 -0.43 -5.90
CA SER A 166 19.17 -1.49 -4.95
C SER A 166 17.98 -2.31 -5.46
N ASP A 167 18.24 -3.57 -5.80
CA ASP A 167 17.19 -4.47 -6.26
C ASP A 167 16.24 -4.86 -5.12
N PRO A 168 14.92 -4.86 -5.38
CA PRO A 168 13.95 -5.35 -4.43
C PRO A 168 14.15 -6.84 -4.10
N ILE A 169 14.25 -7.17 -2.81
CA ILE A 169 14.52 -8.50 -2.29
C ILE A 169 13.23 -9.34 -2.33
N TYR A 170 13.25 -10.47 -3.03
CA TYR A 170 12.16 -11.44 -3.00
C TYR A 170 12.11 -12.17 -1.65
N ARG A 171 10.90 -12.26 -1.06
CA ARG A 171 10.70 -12.80 0.30
C ARG A 171 10.20 -14.23 0.35
N GLY A 172 10.35 -14.99 -0.74
CA GLY A 172 10.11 -16.43 -0.79
C GLY A 172 8.67 -16.83 -1.09
N TYR A 173 7.78 -15.89 -1.40
CA TYR A 173 6.40 -16.20 -1.79
C TYR A 173 5.87 -15.22 -2.83
N THR A 174 4.91 -15.69 -3.60
CA THR A 174 4.19 -14.90 -4.60
C THR A 174 2.78 -14.59 -4.12
N VAL A 175 2.23 -13.49 -4.60
CA VAL A 175 0.89 -13.01 -4.31
C VAL A 175 0.11 -12.90 -5.62
N TRP A 176 -1.01 -13.62 -5.71
CA TRP A 176 -2.02 -13.43 -6.75
C TRP A 176 -3.15 -12.56 -6.19
N ARG A 177 -3.78 -11.77 -7.04
CA ARG A 177 -4.89 -10.90 -6.66
C ARG A 177 -5.92 -10.87 -7.77
N GLY A 178 -7.20 -10.83 -7.37
CA GLY A 178 -8.30 -10.66 -8.29
C GLY A 178 -9.43 -9.87 -7.66
N VAL A 179 -10.35 -9.44 -8.50
CA VAL A 179 -11.62 -8.83 -8.11
C VAL A 179 -12.73 -9.68 -8.68
N ALA A 180 -13.67 -10.07 -7.83
CA ALA A 180 -14.83 -10.87 -8.21
C ALA A 180 -16.12 -10.18 -7.77
N ARG A 181 -17.21 -10.38 -8.50
CA ARG A 181 -18.57 -10.17 -8.00
C ARG A 181 -19.03 -11.46 -7.32
N TYR A 182 -19.59 -11.33 -6.14
CA TYR A 182 -20.08 -12.46 -5.36
C TYR A 182 -21.29 -12.02 -4.54
N ASP A 183 -22.39 -12.67 -4.72
CA ASP A 183 -23.70 -12.41 -4.10
C ASP A 183 -24.06 -13.38 -2.98
N GLY A 184 -23.18 -14.36 -2.69
CA GLY A 184 -23.38 -15.36 -1.66
C GLY A 184 -23.19 -14.84 -0.22
N ASN A 185 -23.78 -15.54 0.73
CA ASN A 185 -23.80 -15.16 2.14
C ASN A 185 -22.58 -15.67 2.97
N ALA A 186 -21.57 -16.28 2.33
CA ALA A 186 -20.42 -16.86 3.03
C ALA A 186 -19.50 -15.83 3.69
N VAL A 187 -19.59 -14.55 3.27
CA VAL A 187 -18.84 -13.43 3.88
C VAL A 187 -19.82 -12.51 4.63
N PRO A 188 -19.85 -12.53 5.95
CA PRO A 188 -20.75 -11.67 6.71
C PRO A 188 -20.47 -10.17 6.44
N PRO A 189 -21.52 -9.32 6.42
CA PRO A 189 -21.35 -7.89 6.24
C PRO A 189 -20.32 -7.28 7.21
N GLY A 190 -19.47 -6.41 6.71
CA GLY A 190 -18.42 -5.76 7.49
C GLY A 190 -17.26 -6.67 7.90
N SER A 191 -17.27 -7.93 7.49
CA SER A 191 -16.19 -8.88 7.79
C SER A 191 -15.23 -9.01 6.62
N ASN A 192 -13.94 -8.97 6.93
CA ASN A 192 -12.86 -9.33 6.03
C ASN A 192 -12.06 -10.46 6.65
N SER A 193 -11.41 -11.28 5.86
CA SER A 193 -10.74 -12.45 6.42
C SER A 193 -9.43 -12.81 5.72
N GLU A 194 -8.55 -13.48 6.47
CA GLU A 194 -7.40 -14.18 5.92
C GLU A 194 -7.39 -15.63 6.44
N THR A 195 -7.37 -16.56 5.52
CA THR A 195 -7.30 -18.00 5.82
C THR A 195 -5.86 -18.47 5.73
N TRP A 196 -5.39 -19.16 6.78
CA TRP A 196 -4.02 -19.62 6.92
C TRP A 196 -3.89 -21.13 6.70
N GLY A 197 -3.15 -21.50 5.65
CA GLY A 197 -2.77 -22.90 5.38
C GLY A 197 -1.29 -23.17 5.66
N VAL A 198 -0.77 -24.22 5.08
CA VAL A 198 0.65 -24.61 5.12
C VAL A 198 1.37 -23.94 3.94
N GLY A 199 2.19 -22.92 4.20
CA GLY A 199 2.89 -22.14 3.17
C GLY A 199 1.98 -21.39 2.20
N LYS A 200 0.69 -21.26 2.51
CA LYS A 200 -0.33 -20.63 1.67
C LYS A 200 -1.30 -19.84 2.52
N ARG A 201 -1.80 -18.73 1.99
CA ARG A 201 -2.87 -17.91 2.61
C ARG A 201 -3.83 -17.43 1.54
N PHE A 202 -5.07 -17.21 1.93
CA PHE A 202 -6.09 -16.63 1.08
C PHE A 202 -6.85 -15.54 1.84
N GLY A 203 -6.83 -14.32 1.32
CA GLY A 203 -7.53 -13.18 1.93
C GLY A 203 -8.74 -12.78 1.12
N ILE A 204 -9.81 -12.39 1.81
CA ILE A 204 -11.08 -11.94 1.23
C ILE A 204 -11.41 -10.57 1.81
N LEU A 205 -11.55 -9.58 0.96
CA LEU A 205 -11.84 -8.19 1.30
C LEU A 205 -13.14 -7.75 0.61
N ASN A 206 -14.15 -7.40 1.38
CA ASN A 206 -15.35 -6.77 0.86
C ASN A 206 -15.05 -5.31 0.51
N THR A 207 -15.00 -4.99 -0.78
CA THR A 207 -14.69 -3.66 -1.29
C THR A 207 -15.93 -2.83 -1.62
N GLY A 208 -17.10 -3.27 -1.19
CA GLY A 208 -18.40 -2.60 -1.43
C GLY A 208 -19.01 -2.94 -2.78
N HIS A 209 -20.32 -2.62 -2.94
CA HIS A 209 -21.06 -2.80 -4.20
C HIS A 209 -20.98 -4.24 -4.78
N GLU A 210 -21.16 -5.25 -3.90
CA GLU A 210 -21.09 -6.69 -4.25
C GLU A 210 -19.75 -7.11 -4.87
N ARG A 211 -18.70 -6.31 -4.68
CA ARG A 211 -17.35 -6.62 -5.15
C ARG A 211 -16.48 -7.08 -4.00
N PHE A 212 -15.81 -8.17 -4.25
CA PHE A 212 -14.81 -8.74 -3.36
C PHE A 212 -13.44 -8.73 -4.05
N THR A 213 -12.47 -8.19 -3.36
CA THR A 213 -11.09 -8.39 -3.76
C THR A 213 -10.53 -9.55 -2.94
N TRP A 214 -9.86 -10.45 -3.61
CA TRP A 214 -9.14 -11.53 -2.95
C TRP A 214 -7.64 -11.47 -3.25
N TYR A 215 -6.87 -12.02 -2.34
CA TYR A 215 -5.47 -12.31 -2.58
C TYR A 215 -5.14 -13.72 -2.12
N ALA A 216 -4.32 -14.40 -2.91
CA ALA A 216 -3.77 -15.71 -2.62
C ALA A 216 -2.25 -15.59 -2.48
N THR A 217 -1.65 -16.30 -1.52
CA THR A 217 -0.19 -16.37 -1.39
C THR A 217 0.27 -17.80 -1.35
N ALA A 218 1.41 -18.09 -1.98
CA ALA A 218 2.06 -19.39 -1.87
C ALA A 218 3.59 -19.23 -1.94
N ASN A 219 4.29 -20.13 -1.22
CA ASN A 219 5.74 -20.25 -1.32
C ASN A 219 6.08 -20.88 -2.66
N VAL A 220 6.59 -20.07 -3.57
CA VAL A 220 7.07 -20.48 -4.89
C VAL A 220 8.39 -19.76 -5.20
N PRO A 221 9.25 -20.28 -6.07
CA PRO A 221 10.48 -19.61 -6.47
C PRO A 221 10.22 -18.23 -7.12
N SER A 222 11.19 -17.32 -7.07
CA SER A 222 11.06 -15.97 -7.65
C SER A 222 10.84 -15.95 -9.16
N HIS A 223 11.30 -17.01 -9.85
CA HIS A 223 11.17 -17.22 -11.29
C HIS A 223 9.99 -18.15 -11.66
N HIS A 224 9.05 -18.37 -10.73
CA HIS A 224 7.88 -19.19 -11.00
C HIS A 224 7.04 -18.60 -12.13
N LEU A 225 7.04 -19.25 -13.27
CA LEU A 225 6.27 -18.89 -14.46
C LEU A 225 4.78 -19.23 -14.26
N ASP A 226 3.94 -18.67 -15.12
CA ASP A 226 2.54 -19.07 -15.15
C ASP A 226 2.44 -20.51 -15.66
N ALA A 227 1.58 -21.30 -15.03
CA ALA A 227 1.30 -22.66 -15.47
C ALA A 227 0.70 -22.65 -16.91
N PRO A 228 0.99 -23.66 -17.76
CA PRO A 228 0.40 -23.75 -19.10
C PRO A 228 -1.13 -23.68 -19.11
N CYS A 229 -1.77 -24.16 -18.06
CA CYS A 229 -3.23 -24.09 -17.89
C CYS A 229 -3.75 -22.74 -17.41
N GLY A 230 -2.88 -21.74 -17.25
CA GLY A 230 -3.18 -20.40 -16.77
C GLY A 230 -3.24 -20.26 -15.25
N ARG A 231 -3.21 -19.01 -14.78
CA ARG A 231 -3.19 -18.64 -13.36
C ARG A 231 -4.42 -19.12 -12.60
N LYS A 232 -5.60 -19.03 -13.22
CA LYS A 232 -6.88 -19.44 -12.62
C LYS A 232 -6.86 -20.94 -12.27
N ARG A 233 -6.49 -21.78 -13.20
CA ARG A 233 -6.45 -23.23 -13.00
C ARG A 233 -5.39 -23.63 -11.98
N GLU A 234 -4.25 -22.95 -11.99
CA GLU A 234 -3.20 -23.11 -10.98
C GLU A 234 -3.75 -22.83 -9.57
N LEU A 235 -4.47 -21.73 -9.40
CA LEU A 235 -5.06 -21.34 -8.11
C LEU A 235 -6.18 -22.29 -7.68
N GLN A 236 -7.06 -22.73 -8.59
CA GLN A 236 -8.07 -23.75 -8.31
C GLN A 236 -7.43 -25.01 -7.71
N ASN A 237 -6.34 -25.49 -8.31
CA ASN A 237 -5.61 -26.65 -7.80
C ASN A 237 -4.92 -26.38 -6.45
N MET A 238 -4.30 -25.19 -6.27
CA MET A 238 -3.60 -24.83 -5.04
C MET A 238 -4.53 -24.70 -3.84
N PHE A 239 -5.75 -24.25 -4.05
CA PHE A 239 -6.74 -23.94 -2.99
C PHE A 239 -7.92 -24.89 -2.99
N ALA A 240 -7.83 -26.03 -3.69
CA ALA A 240 -8.84 -27.07 -3.67
C ALA A 240 -9.14 -27.54 -2.24
N GLY A 241 -10.43 -27.69 -1.92
CA GLY A 241 -10.90 -28.11 -0.60
C GLY A 241 -10.81 -27.05 0.51
N TRP A 242 -10.51 -25.80 0.17
CA TRP A 242 -10.64 -24.70 1.13
C TRP A 242 -12.12 -24.31 1.27
N HIS A 243 -12.46 -23.69 2.40
CA HIS A 243 -13.84 -23.30 2.72
C HIS A 243 -14.42 -22.29 1.70
N GLU A 244 -15.72 -22.24 1.62
CA GLU A 244 -16.44 -21.21 0.86
C GLU A 244 -16.13 -19.78 1.39
N PRO A 245 -16.04 -18.76 0.51
CA PRO A 245 -16.22 -18.80 -0.94
C PRO A 245 -14.90 -18.80 -1.73
N VAL A 246 -13.84 -19.48 -1.26
CA VAL A 246 -12.51 -19.41 -1.89
C VAL A 246 -12.55 -19.85 -3.34
N ALA A 247 -13.19 -21.00 -3.64
CA ALA A 247 -13.32 -21.52 -5.01
C ALA A 247 -14.16 -20.56 -5.88
N ASP A 248 -15.30 -20.11 -5.36
CA ASP A 248 -16.24 -19.24 -6.11
C ASP A 248 -15.57 -17.92 -6.51
N LEU A 249 -14.78 -17.32 -5.61
CA LEU A 249 -14.09 -16.07 -5.92
C LEU A 249 -13.00 -16.24 -6.98
N ILE A 250 -12.29 -17.38 -6.98
CA ILE A 250 -11.33 -17.70 -8.04
C ILE A 250 -12.07 -17.92 -9.36
N ASP A 251 -13.19 -18.65 -9.33
CA ASP A 251 -13.99 -18.98 -10.50
C ASP A 251 -14.68 -17.76 -11.12
N ALA A 252 -15.10 -16.81 -10.30
CA ALA A 252 -15.72 -15.58 -10.75
C ALA A 252 -14.71 -14.55 -11.33
N THR A 253 -13.40 -14.81 -11.24
CA THR A 253 -12.35 -13.91 -11.75
C THR A 253 -11.85 -14.41 -13.11
N ALA A 254 -11.77 -13.54 -14.12
CA ALA A 254 -11.18 -13.91 -15.42
C ALA A 254 -9.68 -14.16 -15.30
N ASN A 255 -9.13 -15.09 -16.10
CA ASN A 255 -7.72 -15.50 -15.99
C ASN A 255 -6.73 -14.35 -16.21
N ASP A 256 -7.02 -13.46 -17.13
CA ASP A 256 -6.22 -12.28 -17.50
C ASP A 256 -6.36 -11.13 -16.49
N GLU A 257 -7.43 -11.11 -15.69
CA GLU A 257 -7.61 -10.17 -14.58
C GLU A 257 -6.89 -10.59 -13.30
N ILE A 258 -6.36 -11.81 -13.23
CA ILE A 258 -5.58 -12.28 -12.08
C ILE A 258 -4.18 -11.69 -12.15
N LEU A 259 -3.88 -10.77 -11.25
CA LEU A 259 -2.55 -10.19 -11.09
C LEU A 259 -1.63 -11.15 -10.34
N LYS A 260 -0.35 -11.23 -10.74
CA LYS A 260 0.68 -12.06 -10.08
C LYS A 260 1.93 -11.23 -9.82
N ASN A 261 2.35 -11.17 -8.57
CA ASN A 261 3.55 -10.44 -8.18
C ASN A 261 4.31 -11.18 -7.07
N GLY A 262 5.63 -11.27 -7.18
CA GLY A 262 6.47 -11.72 -6.07
C GLY A 262 6.38 -10.74 -4.89
N ALA A 263 6.28 -11.25 -3.66
CA ALA A 263 6.39 -10.42 -2.48
C ALA A 263 7.83 -9.91 -2.35
N ARG A 264 7.99 -8.59 -2.45
CA ARG A 264 9.29 -7.93 -2.43
C ARG A 264 9.28 -6.74 -1.47
N ASP A 265 10.42 -6.43 -0.92
CA ASP A 265 10.71 -5.19 -0.20
C ASP A 265 12.17 -4.76 -0.46
N VAL A 266 12.57 -3.66 0.14
CA VAL A 266 13.96 -3.19 0.17
C VAL A 266 14.40 -3.12 1.63
N ALA A 267 15.67 -3.37 1.91
CA ALA A 267 16.23 -3.17 3.23
C ALA A 267 15.95 -1.73 3.71
N PRO A 268 15.62 -1.51 4.99
CA PRO A 268 15.38 -0.17 5.50
C PRO A 268 16.54 0.75 5.17
N LEU A 269 16.27 1.85 4.49
CA LEU A 269 17.25 2.86 4.15
C LEU A 269 17.84 3.49 5.42
N ARG A 270 19.03 4.06 5.32
CA ARG A 270 19.65 4.82 6.43
C ARG A 270 19.17 6.27 6.44
N GLN A 271 18.85 6.81 5.31
CA GLN A 271 18.29 8.15 5.07
C GLN A 271 17.35 8.14 3.87
N TRP A 272 16.47 9.13 3.74
CA TRP A 272 15.46 9.20 2.68
C TRP A 272 15.69 10.34 1.70
N GLY A 273 16.60 11.22 1.98
CA GLY A 273 16.84 12.36 1.09
C GLY A 273 18.22 12.92 1.19
N ASP A 274 18.56 13.75 0.22
CA ASP A 274 19.78 14.56 0.15
C ASP A 274 19.43 15.91 -0.45
N GLY A 275 20.00 17.00 0.13
CA GLY A 275 19.72 18.36 -0.32
C GLY A 275 18.21 18.68 -0.37
N MET A 276 17.74 19.06 -1.56
CA MET A 276 16.35 19.43 -1.83
C MET A 276 15.50 18.25 -2.38
N VAL A 277 15.94 17.01 -2.21
CA VAL A 277 15.23 15.81 -2.63
C VAL A 277 14.91 14.93 -1.42
N THR A 278 13.70 14.37 -1.39
CA THR A 278 13.28 13.37 -0.40
C THR A 278 12.48 12.24 -1.05
N LEU A 279 12.34 11.10 -0.35
CA LEU A 279 11.56 9.96 -0.78
C LEU A 279 10.28 9.81 0.04
N LEU A 280 9.24 9.18 -0.55
CA LEU A 280 7.95 8.98 0.05
C LEU A 280 7.36 7.59 -0.35
N GLY A 281 6.60 7.00 0.56
CA GLY A 281 5.90 5.73 0.29
C GLY A 281 6.87 4.59 -0.05
N ASP A 282 6.54 3.78 -1.06
CA ASP A 282 7.36 2.62 -1.45
C ASP A 282 8.73 3.01 -2.06
N ALA A 283 8.95 4.27 -2.42
CA ALA A 283 10.30 4.75 -2.78
C ALA A 283 11.21 4.82 -1.54
N ALA A 284 10.68 5.18 -0.39
CA ALA A 284 11.41 5.29 0.87
C ALA A 284 11.40 3.99 1.71
N HIS A 285 10.23 3.34 1.82
CA HIS A 285 10.01 2.25 2.78
C HIS A 285 9.09 1.15 2.23
N PRO A 286 9.40 0.55 1.07
CA PRO A 286 8.58 -0.52 0.52
C PRO A 286 8.51 -1.67 1.51
N CYS A 287 7.31 -2.21 1.74
CA CYS A 287 7.09 -3.28 2.69
C CYS A 287 6.29 -4.43 2.06
N THR A 288 6.49 -5.63 2.60
CA THR A 288 5.65 -6.78 2.23
C THR A 288 4.18 -6.53 2.61
N PRO A 289 3.19 -7.10 1.91
CA PRO A 289 1.77 -6.73 2.07
C PRO A 289 1.09 -7.24 3.35
N ASN A 290 1.83 -7.91 4.25
CA ASN A 290 1.27 -8.71 5.35
C ASN A 290 0.51 -7.93 6.43
N LEU A 291 0.73 -6.64 6.59
CA LEU A 291 -0.01 -5.78 7.51
C LEU A 291 -1.00 -4.85 6.79
N GLY A 292 -1.03 -4.85 5.46
CA GLY A 292 -1.88 -3.93 4.69
C GLY A 292 -1.56 -2.46 4.95
N GLN A 293 -0.29 -2.11 5.28
CA GLN A 293 0.09 -0.77 5.73
C GLN A 293 0.81 0.07 4.66
N GLY A 294 1.26 -0.49 3.55
CA GLY A 294 2.05 0.26 2.55
C GLY A 294 1.34 1.53 2.07
N GLY A 295 0.12 1.39 1.54
CA GLY A 295 -0.69 2.55 1.12
C GLY A 295 -1.11 3.46 2.28
N CYS A 296 -1.36 2.90 3.47
CA CYS A 296 -1.69 3.69 4.66
C CYS A 296 -0.51 4.59 5.08
N MET A 297 0.72 4.04 5.06
CA MET A 297 1.93 4.81 5.36
C MET A 297 2.18 5.90 4.33
N ALA A 298 1.95 5.63 3.04
CA ALA A 298 2.09 6.64 1.99
C ALA A 298 1.10 7.81 2.15
N LEU A 299 -0.13 7.55 2.58
CA LEU A 299 -1.10 8.60 2.93
C LEU A 299 -0.65 9.41 4.16
N GLU A 300 -0.14 8.73 5.20
CA GLU A 300 0.44 9.43 6.37
C GLU A 300 1.62 10.31 5.95
N ASP A 301 2.52 9.79 5.11
CA ASP A 301 3.67 10.53 4.61
C ASP A 301 3.26 11.81 3.89
N ALA A 302 2.26 11.72 3.01
CA ALA A 302 1.73 12.85 2.25
C ALA A 302 1.27 14.00 3.16
N LEU A 303 0.46 13.68 4.18
CA LEU A 303 -0.05 14.69 5.10
C LEU A 303 1.03 15.23 6.04
N VAL A 304 1.95 14.38 6.53
CA VAL A 304 3.06 14.82 7.40
C VAL A 304 4.00 15.74 6.62
N LEU A 305 4.33 15.40 5.37
CA LEU A 305 5.17 16.25 4.53
C LEU A 305 4.53 17.63 4.31
N ALA A 306 3.25 17.66 3.94
CA ALA A 306 2.54 18.92 3.74
C ALA A 306 2.50 19.77 5.01
N LYS A 307 2.25 19.17 6.19
CA LYS A 307 2.31 19.86 7.49
C LYS A 307 3.70 20.39 7.82
N CYS A 308 4.77 19.68 7.43
CA CYS A 308 6.13 20.17 7.63
C CYS A 308 6.41 21.36 6.70
N VAL A 309 6.00 21.29 5.43
CA VAL A 309 6.17 22.40 4.48
C VAL A 309 5.41 23.65 4.92
N ASP A 310 4.21 23.49 5.48
CA ASP A 310 3.41 24.60 6.00
C ASP A 310 4.02 25.29 7.24
N LYS A 311 4.78 24.54 8.07
CA LYS A 311 5.24 25.02 9.38
C LYS A 311 6.70 25.42 9.43
N GLU A 312 7.54 24.81 8.63
CA GLU A 312 8.99 25.05 8.68
C GLU A 312 9.37 26.30 7.86
N ALA A 313 10.39 27.01 8.32
CA ALA A 313 10.85 28.25 7.68
C ALA A 313 11.52 28.04 6.32
N SER A 314 11.87 26.80 5.96
CA SER A 314 12.51 26.46 4.69
C SER A 314 12.11 25.08 4.20
N LEU A 315 12.05 24.90 2.88
CA LEU A 315 11.78 23.56 2.28
C LEU A 315 12.80 22.53 2.72
N HIS A 316 14.09 22.86 2.79
CA HIS A 316 15.11 21.92 3.29
C HIS A 316 14.82 21.47 4.72
N GLY A 317 14.50 22.39 5.62
CA GLY A 317 14.07 22.05 6.99
C GLY A 317 12.85 21.18 7.04
N ALA A 318 11.83 21.49 6.22
CA ALA A 318 10.60 20.72 6.10
C ALA A 318 10.85 19.26 5.66
N LEU A 319 11.68 19.06 4.63
CA LEU A 319 12.02 17.70 4.16
C LEU A 319 12.74 16.89 5.26
N ARG A 320 13.74 17.46 5.93
CA ARG A 320 14.48 16.78 7.04
C ARG A 320 13.56 16.50 8.22
N ARG A 321 12.66 17.44 8.56
CA ARG A 321 11.65 17.26 9.62
C ARG A 321 10.69 16.11 9.30
N TYR A 322 10.14 16.10 8.09
CA TYR A 322 9.30 15.01 7.61
C TYR A 322 9.98 13.64 7.77
N GLU A 323 11.19 13.49 7.27
CA GLU A 323 11.95 12.26 7.36
C GLU A 323 12.15 11.80 8.81
N SER A 324 12.54 12.72 9.71
CA SER A 324 12.74 12.42 11.13
C SER A 324 11.46 11.89 11.81
N LEU A 325 10.30 12.44 11.46
CA LEU A 325 9.01 12.04 12.02
C LEU A 325 8.56 10.66 11.51
N ARG A 326 8.91 10.33 10.25
CA ARG A 326 8.39 9.13 9.58
C ARG A 326 9.31 7.92 9.69
N PHE A 327 10.62 8.12 9.71
CA PHE A 327 11.63 7.07 9.61
C PHE A 327 11.43 5.92 10.61
N HIS A 328 11.36 6.20 11.89
CA HIS A 328 11.24 5.17 12.93
C HIS A 328 9.92 4.40 12.86
N ARG A 329 8.82 5.11 12.55
CA ARG A 329 7.50 4.49 12.40
C ARG A 329 7.46 3.52 11.24
N THR A 330 7.88 3.93 10.06
CA THR A 330 7.82 3.11 8.86
C THR A 330 8.77 1.92 8.94
N LYS A 331 9.99 2.11 9.45
CA LYS A 331 10.95 1.01 9.73
C LYS A 331 10.35 -0.05 10.65
N GLY A 332 9.66 0.38 11.73
CA GLY A 332 9.01 -0.55 12.65
C GLY A 332 7.88 -1.34 11.97
N ILE A 333 7.11 -0.72 11.07
CA ILE A 333 6.06 -1.40 10.29
C ILE A 333 6.66 -2.36 9.26
N GLN A 334 7.70 -1.96 8.52
CA GLN A 334 8.42 -2.84 7.59
C GLN A 334 8.88 -4.14 8.28
N GLN A 335 9.55 -4.02 9.43
CA GLN A 335 10.07 -5.16 10.19
C GLN A 335 8.94 -6.09 10.68
N ARG A 336 7.86 -5.53 11.21
CA ARG A 336 6.69 -6.29 11.65
C ARG A 336 5.99 -6.98 10.47
N SER A 337 5.86 -6.31 9.33
CA SER A 337 5.27 -6.88 8.13
C SER A 337 6.07 -8.05 7.61
N LEU A 338 7.40 -7.93 7.59
CA LEU A 338 8.29 -9.02 7.22
C LEU A 338 8.15 -10.23 8.17
N LEU A 339 8.13 -9.99 9.50
CA LEU A 339 7.94 -11.03 10.50
C LEU A 339 6.58 -11.74 10.32
N MET A 340 5.50 -10.99 10.14
CA MET A 340 4.16 -11.56 9.91
C MET A 340 4.11 -12.40 8.62
N GLY A 341 4.81 -11.96 7.57
CA GLY A 341 4.96 -12.74 6.35
C GLY A 341 5.66 -14.08 6.61
N ARG A 342 6.77 -14.08 7.32
CA ARG A 342 7.49 -15.31 7.68
C ARG A 342 6.60 -16.28 8.45
N ILE A 343 5.90 -15.80 9.49
CA ILE A 343 4.98 -16.60 10.31
C ILE A 343 3.81 -17.14 9.46
N GLY A 344 3.23 -16.29 8.63
CA GLY A 344 2.09 -16.65 7.76
C GLY A 344 2.44 -17.73 6.73
N GLN A 345 3.69 -17.78 6.29
CA GLN A 345 4.20 -18.67 5.24
C GLN A 345 4.94 -19.92 5.76
N TRP A 346 4.84 -20.24 7.05
CA TRP A 346 5.44 -21.46 7.60
C TRP A 346 4.89 -22.73 6.94
N GLN A 347 5.80 -23.69 6.68
CA GLN A 347 5.51 -25.00 6.09
C GLN A 347 5.78 -26.16 7.08
N ASN A 348 6.66 -25.93 8.06
CA ASN A 348 6.96 -26.96 9.06
C ASN A 348 5.69 -27.27 9.90
N PRO A 349 5.24 -28.55 9.99
CA PRO A 349 4.01 -28.94 10.67
C PRO A 349 3.94 -28.52 12.14
N LEU A 350 5.05 -28.58 12.87
CA LEU A 350 5.12 -28.19 14.28
C LEU A 350 4.92 -26.67 14.42
N LEU A 351 5.57 -25.85 13.58
CA LEU A 351 5.40 -24.41 13.58
C LEU A 351 3.98 -24.01 13.18
N VAL A 352 3.40 -24.68 12.18
CA VAL A 352 2.01 -24.44 11.75
C VAL A 352 1.02 -24.78 12.87
N THR A 353 1.22 -25.90 13.55
CA THR A 353 0.38 -26.30 14.70
C THR A 353 0.54 -25.32 15.85
N GLY A 354 1.78 -24.98 16.23
CA GLY A 354 2.07 -23.97 17.25
C GLY A 354 1.42 -22.62 16.92
N ARG A 355 1.53 -22.14 15.68
CA ARG A 355 0.86 -20.92 15.20
C ARG A 355 -0.64 -20.98 15.42
N ARG A 356 -1.31 -22.10 15.06
CA ARG A 356 -2.76 -22.26 15.25
C ARG A 356 -3.16 -22.19 16.73
N VAL A 357 -2.40 -22.85 17.61
CA VAL A 357 -2.63 -22.83 19.06
C VAL A 357 -2.44 -21.41 19.59
N VAL A 358 -1.32 -20.77 19.30
CA VAL A 358 -1.04 -19.41 19.77
C VAL A 358 -2.10 -18.42 19.27
N THR A 359 -2.49 -18.48 17.99
CA THR A 359 -3.53 -17.59 17.43
C THR A 359 -4.87 -17.73 18.16
N ARG A 360 -5.24 -18.95 18.61
CA ARG A 360 -6.47 -19.17 19.39
C ARG A 360 -6.38 -18.68 20.83
N LEU A 361 -5.19 -18.75 21.43
CA LEU A 361 -4.96 -18.38 22.83
C LEU A 361 -4.65 -16.89 23.01
N LEU A 362 -4.35 -16.17 21.93
CA LEU A 362 -4.07 -14.74 22.01
C LEU A 362 -5.28 -13.97 22.56
N SER A 363 -5.05 -13.29 23.67
CA SER A 363 -6.06 -12.46 24.29
C SER A 363 -6.53 -11.35 23.36
N PRO A 364 -7.85 -11.17 23.14
CA PRO A 364 -8.39 -10.05 22.35
C PRO A 364 -7.89 -8.68 22.83
N LYS A 365 -7.70 -8.48 24.14
CA LYS A 365 -7.17 -7.24 24.72
C LYS A 365 -5.71 -6.98 24.29
N LEU A 366 -4.86 -8.02 24.21
CA LEU A 366 -3.48 -7.89 23.78
C LEU A 366 -3.41 -7.54 22.29
N ILE A 367 -4.24 -8.17 21.47
CA ILE A 367 -4.36 -7.88 20.04
C ILE A 367 -4.80 -6.41 19.85
N GLU A 368 -5.87 -6.01 20.52
CA GLU A 368 -6.39 -4.63 20.46
C GLU A 368 -5.32 -3.60 20.86
N ARG A 369 -4.57 -3.86 21.95
CA ARG A 369 -3.47 -2.97 22.37
C ARG A 369 -2.38 -2.83 21.32
N ASN A 370 -2.00 -3.94 20.66
CA ASN A 370 -0.98 -3.91 19.60
C ASN A 370 -1.49 -3.19 18.34
N LEU A 371 -2.75 -3.38 17.98
CA LEU A 371 -3.38 -2.70 16.84
C LEU A 371 -3.53 -1.20 17.09
N ARG A 372 -3.92 -0.80 18.32
CA ARG A 372 -3.99 0.62 18.69
C ARG A 372 -2.66 1.33 18.50
N ARG A 373 -1.52 0.70 18.81
CA ARG A 373 -0.19 1.31 18.59
C ARG A 373 0.10 1.61 17.11
N VAL A 374 -0.45 0.82 16.18
CA VAL A 374 -0.28 1.00 14.74
C VAL A 374 -1.34 1.96 14.19
N TYR A 375 -2.60 1.75 14.54
CA TYR A 375 -3.76 2.40 13.90
C TYR A 375 -4.19 3.72 14.56
N SER A 376 -3.76 4.02 15.78
CA SER A 376 -4.06 5.30 16.45
C SER A 376 -3.01 6.39 16.20
N TYR A 377 -2.11 6.18 15.23
CA TYR A 377 -1.15 7.22 14.86
C TYR A 377 -1.89 8.45 14.33
N LYS A 378 -1.54 9.60 14.87
CA LYS A 378 -2.03 10.92 14.44
C LYS A 378 -0.88 11.64 13.75
N THR A 379 -1.14 12.14 12.57
CA THR A 379 -0.19 12.92 11.75
C THR A 379 -0.05 14.34 12.24
#